data_1c92b47a410ca5ba091bcec0699a905e
#
_entry.id   1c92b47a410ca5ba091bcec0699a905e
#
_cell.length_a   1.000
_cell.length_b   1.000
_cell.length_c   1.000
_cell.angle_alpha   90.00
_cell.angle_beta   90.00
_cell.angle_gamma   90.00
#
_symmetry.space_group_name_H-M   'P 1'
#
loop_
_entity.id
_entity.type
_entity.pdbx_description
1 polymer ?
#
loop_
_entity_poly.entity_id
_entity_poly.type
_entity_poly.pdbx_seq_one_letter_code
_entity_poly.pdbx_strand_id
1 'polypeptide(L)'
;MRTTLPATLLLCGLLAGCGHVPLASLPKLSKVDVKTTDLAELRAGISLPADIRTLPGGVTMTLVALPKDGGRHERKVVLEEVRDAAELAKLPAVASPGRRFTLFRLSRADAARLGAFREEMFAGPQNSGNRGSLALGADKACRLGELSGKPIAMSGYLRTSETQDYVLLMRDFDLKEAVREIDPKVDLATAIPPCDTVAEAKLSGSPAAP
;
A
#
# COMPACT_ATOMS: atom_id res chain seq x y z
N MET A 1 42.39 0.72 39.58
CA MET A 1 42.18 1.33 38.25
C MET A 1 40.86 0.83 37.72
N ARG A 2 39.82 1.66 37.76
CA ARG A 2 38.45 1.35 37.24
C ARG A 2 38.32 1.97 35.88
N THR A 3 38.28 1.15 34.84
CA THR A 3 38.04 1.57 33.43
C THR A 3 36.55 1.72 33.19
N THR A 4 36.07 2.94 33.08
CA THR A 4 34.72 3.30 32.64
C THR A 4 34.67 3.20 31.12
N LEU A 5 33.95 2.23 30.55
CA LEU A 5 33.61 2.19 29.16
C LEU A 5 32.49 3.23 28.88
N PRO A 6 32.57 4.02 27.82
CA PRO A 6 31.49 4.94 27.45
C PRO A 6 30.34 4.19 26.80
N ALA A 7 29.14 4.33 27.39
CA ALA A 7 27.87 3.84 26.87
C ALA A 7 27.33 4.78 25.76
N THR A 8 27.94 4.75 24.57
CA THR A 8 27.52 5.63 23.44
C THR A 8 27.45 4.87 22.11
N LEU A 9 26.90 3.67 22.08
CA LEU A 9 26.77 2.91 20.80
C LEU A 9 25.53 2.03 20.77
N LEU A 10 24.35 2.60 21.04
CA LEU A 10 23.09 1.83 20.90
C LEU A 10 21.91 2.68 20.41
N LEU A 11 22.11 3.57 19.42
CA LEU A 11 21.01 4.37 18.86
C LEU A 11 20.95 4.39 17.33
N CYS A 12 21.56 3.44 16.62
CA CYS A 12 21.53 3.36 15.15
C CYS A 12 20.68 2.22 14.58
N GLY A 13 19.89 1.52 15.39
CA GLY A 13 19.19 0.28 14.95
C GLY A 13 17.75 0.42 14.48
N LEU A 14 17.13 1.62 14.44
CA LEU A 14 15.68 1.75 14.20
C LEU A 14 15.31 2.48 12.88
N LEU A 15 16.22 2.66 11.94
CA LEU A 15 15.97 3.37 10.68
C LEU A 15 15.79 2.47 9.44
N ALA A 16 15.75 1.15 9.61
CA ALA A 16 15.69 0.21 8.47
C ALA A 16 14.30 0.16 7.78
N GLY A 17 13.24 0.72 8.38
CA GLY A 17 11.88 0.67 7.80
C GLY A 17 11.53 1.78 6.80
N CYS A 18 12.34 2.83 6.64
CA CYS A 18 12.00 4.02 5.83
C CYS A 18 12.72 4.09 4.46
N GLY A 19 13.46 3.07 4.05
CA GLY A 19 14.32 3.12 2.86
C GLY A 19 13.59 3.28 1.51
N HIS A 20 12.29 3.05 1.46
CA HIS A 20 11.52 3.07 0.22
C HIS A 20 10.69 4.34 -0.02
N VAL A 21 10.54 5.21 0.98
CA VAL A 21 9.85 6.50 0.82
C VAL A 21 10.83 7.53 0.27
N PRO A 22 10.61 8.08 -0.93
CA PRO A 22 11.50 9.09 -1.49
C PRO A 22 11.50 10.36 -0.62
N LEU A 23 12.67 10.86 -0.25
CA LEU A 23 12.80 12.10 0.53
C LEU A 23 12.08 13.30 -0.14
N ALA A 24 12.07 13.35 -1.47
CA ALA A 24 11.36 14.38 -2.23
C ALA A 24 9.83 14.34 -2.04
N SER A 25 9.26 13.23 -1.58
CA SER A 25 7.83 13.09 -1.31
C SER A 25 7.42 13.60 0.07
N LEU A 26 8.34 13.67 1.02
CA LEU A 26 8.05 14.02 2.42
C LEU A 26 7.35 15.38 2.58
N PRO A 27 7.73 16.47 1.88
CA PRO A 27 7.05 17.76 2.04
C PRO A 27 5.59 17.74 1.56
N LYS A 28 5.25 16.87 0.58
CA LYS A 28 3.87 16.70 0.14
C LYS A 28 3.09 15.79 1.09
N LEU A 29 3.70 14.70 1.55
CA LEU A 29 3.09 13.74 2.47
C LEU A 29 2.83 14.34 3.86
N SER A 30 3.66 15.27 4.31
CA SER A 30 3.45 15.96 5.61
C SER A 30 2.19 16.82 5.65
N LYS A 31 1.57 17.13 4.50
CA LYS A 31 0.29 17.83 4.41
C LYS A 31 -0.90 16.92 4.59
N VAL A 32 -0.71 15.61 4.43
CA VAL A 32 -1.78 14.62 4.54
C VAL A 32 -2.01 14.29 6.01
N ASP A 33 -3.18 14.63 6.51
CA ASP A 33 -3.62 14.21 7.83
C ASP A 33 -4.73 13.16 7.68
N VAL A 34 -4.45 11.96 8.10
CA VAL A 34 -5.39 10.84 8.04
C VAL A 34 -6.70 11.12 8.79
N LYS A 35 -6.67 12.06 9.75
CA LYS A 35 -7.84 12.45 10.53
C LYS A 35 -8.82 13.33 9.74
N THR A 36 -8.31 14.09 8.76
CA THR A 36 -9.10 15.10 8.04
C THR A 36 -9.18 14.90 6.54
N THR A 37 -8.23 14.14 5.94
CA THR A 37 -8.20 13.84 4.50
C THR A 37 -9.56 13.36 4.00
N ASP A 38 -10.03 13.88 2.86
CA ASP A 38 -11.24 13.40 2.21
C ASP A 38 -11.01 12.01 1.61
N LEU A 39 -11.65 11.02 2.24
CA LEU A 39 -11.54 9.62 1.83
C LEU A 39 -12.19 9.35 0.46
N ALA A 40 -13.19 10.14 0.05
CA ALA A 40 -13.84 9.99 -1.25
C ALA A 40 -12.95 10.46 -2.41
N GLU A 41 -12.08 11.45 -2.15
CA GLU A 41 -11.12 11.94 -3.14
C GLU A 41 -9.81 11.17 -3.19
N LEU A 42 -9.60 10.26 -2.25
CA LEU A 42 -8.37 9.47 -2.18
C LEU A 42 -8.24 8.55 -3.39
N ARG A 43 -7.06 8.60 -4.01
CA ARG A 43 -6.68 7.72 -5.14
C ARG A 43 -5.34 7.07 -4.83
N ALA A 44 -5.27 5.76 -5.04
CA ALA A 44 -4.04 4.99 -4.92
C ALA A 44 -3.60 4.51 -6.31
N GLY A 45 -2.34 4.72 -6.66
CA GLY A 45 -1.75 4.24 -7.89
C GLY A 45 -0.73 3.15 -7.62
N ILE A 46 -0.76 2.08 -8.40
CA ILE A 46 0.24 1.02 -8.34
C ILE A 46 0.88 0.86 -9.72
N SER A 47 2.20 0.92 -9.75
CA SER A 47 2.99 0.64 -10.95
C SER A 47 3.73 -0.69 -10.76
N LEU A 48 3.46 -1.64 -11.66
CA LEU A 48 4.04 -2.99 -11.69
C LEU A 48 4.68 -3.26 -13.05
N PRO A 49 5.56 -4.27 -13.19
CA PRO A 49 5.95 -4.80 -14.50
C PRO A 49 4.70 -5.15 -15.34
N ALA A 50 4.78 -4.97 -16.65
CA ALA A 50 3.63 -5.14 -17.56
C ALA A 50 3.07 -6.57 -17.60
N ASP A 51 3.87 -7.55 -17.23
CA ASP A 51 3.52 -8.96 -17.11
C ASP A 51 2.87 -9.34 -15.77
N ILE A 52 2.80 -8.41 -14.81
CA ILE A 52 2.12 -8.60 -13.54
C ILE A 52 0.82 -7.78 -13.51
N ARG A 53 -0.27 -8.40 -13.07
CA ARG A 53 -1.58 -7.77 -12.91
C ARG A 53 -2.11 -7.93 -11.50
N THR A 54 -2.64 -6.87 -10.94
CA THR A 54 -3.46 -6.95 -9.73
C THR A 54 -4.78 -7.64 -10.05
N LEU A 55 -5.22 -8.52 -9.17
CA LEU A 55 -6.53 -9.17 -9.30
C LEU A 55 -7.64 -8.33 -8.68
N PRO A 56 -8.90 -8.49 -9.10
CA PRO A 56 -10.03 -7.89 -8.41
C PRO A 56 -10.02 -8.25 -6.91
N GLY A 57 -10.14 -7.24 -6.06
CA GLY A 57 -10.01 -7.39 -4.61
C GLY A 57 -8.59 -7.60 -4.11
N GLY A 58 -7.59 -7.46 -4.98
CA GLY A 58 -6.18 -7.67 -4.64
C GLY A 58 -5.45 -6.42 -4.15
N VAL A 59 -6.07 -5.25 -4.23
CA VAL A 59 -5.50 -4.01 -3.70
C VAL A 59 -6.34 -3.53 -2.53
N THR A 60 -5.68 -3.23 -1.43
CA THR A 60 -6.34 -2.91 -0.17
C THR A 60 -5.76 -1.64 0.44
N MET A 61 -6.55 -1.00 1.26
CA MET A 61 -6.13 0.11 2.10
C MET A 61 -6.48 -0.20 3.55
N THR A 62 -5.54 0.06 4.44
CA THR A 62 -5.73 -0.10 5.88
C THR A 62 -5.55 1.25 6.57
N LEU A 63 -6.59 1.69 7.26
CA LEU A 63 -6.51 2.79 8.20
C LEU A 63 -6.13 2.22 9.57
N VAL A 64 -5.02 2.69 10.11
CA VAL A 64 -4.50 2.28 11.42
C VAL A 64 -4.64 3.44 12.38
N ALA A 65 -5.18 3.16 13.56
CA ALA A 65 -5.20 4.07 14.70
C ALA A 65 -4.33 3.50 15.83
N LEU A 66 -3.50 4.36 16.40
CA LEU A 66 -2.63 4.07 17.53
C LEU A 66 -3.05 5.00 18.68
N PRO A 67 -3.91 4.51 19.61
CA PRO A 67 -4.30 5.26 20.79
C PRO A 67 -3.09 5.67 21.64
N LYS A 68 -3.20 6.82 22.33
CA LYS A 68 -2.15 7.34 23.21
C LYS A 68 -1.84 6.44 24.41
N ASP A 69 -2.85 5.72 24.87
CA ASP A 69 -2.80 4.78 26.00
C ASP A 69 -2.38 3.36 25.60
N GLY A 70 -2.02 3.18 24.35
CA GLY A 70 -1.52 1.92 23.80
C GLY A 70 -2.55 1.19 22.96
N GLY A 71 -2.09 0.11 22.33
CA GLY A 71 -2.90 -0.69 21.44
C GLY A 71 -2.80 -0.26 19.98
N ARG A 72 -3.45 -1.04 19.12
CA ARG A 72 -3.52 -0.83 17.68
C ARG A 72 -4.90 -1.24 17.20
N HIS A 73 -5.60 -0.34 16.58
CA HIS A 73 -6.87 -0.60 15.90
C HIS A 73 -6.69 -0.40 14.41
N GLU A 74 -7.31 -1.25 13.62
CA GLU A 74 -7.20 -1.12 12.17
C GLU A 74 -8.49 -1.51 11.46
N ARG A 75 -8.69 -0.87 10.31
CA ARG A 75 -9.78 -1.18 9.40
C ARG A 75 -9.22 -1.32 8.00
N LYS A 76 -9.29 -2.54 7.47
CA LYS A 76 -8.88 -2.87 6.10
C LYS A 76 -10.10 -2.86 5.18
N VAL A 77 -9.94 -2.27 4.00
CA VAL A 77 -10.94 -2.23 2.93
C VAL A 77 -10.29 -2.57 1.59
N VAL A 78 -11.10 -3.06 0.65
CA VAL A 78 -10.68 -3.36 -0.70
C VAL A 78 -10.87 -2.12 -1.57
N LEU A 79 -9.89 -1.81 -2.41
CA LEU A 79 -9.99 -0.72 -3.38
C LEU A 79 -10.58 -1.19 -4.70
N GLU A 80 -11.38 -0.32 -5.32
CA GLU A 80 -11.93 -0.52 -6.67
C GLU A 80 -10.98 0.04 -7.72
N GLU A 81 -10.75 -0.72 -8.80
CA GLU A 81 -10.01 -0.23 -9.96
C GLU A 81 -10.78 0.88 -10.68
N VAL A 82 -10.12 1.99 -10.92
CA VAL A 82 -10.66 3.12 -11.69
C VAL A 82 -10.47 2.85 -13.17
N ARG A 83 -11.56 2.90 -13.94
CA ARG A 83 -11.59 2.71 -15.39
C ARG A 83 -12.06 3.95 -16.14
N ASP A 84 -12.34 5.03 -15.43
CA ASP A 84 -12.76 6.29 -16.01
C ASP A 84 -11.60 6.93 -16.80
N ALA A 85 -11.82 7.15 -18.09
CA ALA A 85 -10.80 7.67 -18.99
C ALA A 85 -10.35 9.10 -18.63
N ALA A 86 -11.25 9.92 -18.06
CA ALA A 86 -10.92 11.29 -17.68
C ALA A 86 -10.06 11.32 -16.40
N GLU A 87 -10.26 10.38 -15.48
CA GLU A 87 -9.37 10.20 -14.32
C GLU A 87 -8.01 9.64 -14.77
N LEU A 88 -8.01 8.65 -15.67
CA LEU A 88 -6.78 8.04 -16.18
C LEU A 88 -5.91 9.02 -16.98
N ALA A 89 -6.53 9.96 -17.70
CA ALA A 89 -5.79 11.01 -18.43
C ALA A 89 -5.02 11.98 -17.52
N LYS A 90 -5.36 12.07 -16.24
CA LYS A 90 -4.66 12.92 -15.25
C LYS A 90 -3.46 12.22 -14.60
N LEU A 91 -3.23 10.96 -14.95
CA LEU A 91 -2.09 10.22 -14.40
C LEU A 91 -0.78 10.89 -14.85
N PRO A 92 0.20 11.00 -13.95
CA PRO A 92 1.54 11.43 -14.34
C PRO A 92 2.06 10.50 -15.43
N ALA A 93 2.90 11.02 -16.32
CA ALA A 93 3.61 10.23 -17.33
C ALA A 93 4.61 9.25 -16.68
N VAL A 94 4.12 8.35 -15.85
CA VAL A 94 4.88 7.36 -15.08
C VAL A 94 5.10 6.08 -15.89
N ALA A 95 4.78 6.12 -17.16
CA ALA A 95 4.96 5.00 -18.06
C ALA A 95 6.44 4.84 -18.42
N SER A 96 7.23 4.31 -17.48
CA SER A 96 8.48 3.67 -17.89
C SER A 96 8.11 2.50 -18.81
N PRO A 97 8.80 2.35 -19.96
CA PRO A 97 8.58 1.22 -20.84
C PRO A 97 8.59 -0.11 -20.07
N GLY A 98 7.63 -0.98 -20.35
CA GLY A 98 7.52 -2.28 -19.68
C GLY A 98 6.83 -2.25 -18.30
N ARG A 99 6.21 -1.14 -17.91
CA ARG A 99 5.42 -1.04 -16.68
C ARG A 99 3.95 -0.75 -16.97
N ARG A 100 3.10 -1.26 -16.09
CA ARG A 100 1.66 -0.98 -16.06
C ARG A 100 1.35 -0.15 -14.83
N PHE A 101 0.64 0.95 -15.02
CA PHE A 101 0.09 1.75 -13.93
C PHE A 101 -1.41 1.46 -13.82
N THR A 102 -1.86 1.13 -12.61
CA THR A 102 -3.28 0.88 -12.31
C THR A 102 -3.72 1.82 -11.20
N LEU A 103 -4.87 2.46 -11.39
CA LEU A 103 -5.45 3.42 -10.46
C LEU A 103 -6.58 2.78 -9.67
N PHE A 104 -6.65 3.11 -8.38
CA PHE A 104 -7.65 2.59 -7.45
C PHE A 104 -8.28 3.72 -6.64
N ARG A 105 -9.52 3.47 -6.19
CA ARG A 105 -10.26 4.35 -5.29
C ARG A 105 -10.99 3.55 -4.22
N LEU A 106 -11.45 4.23 -3.18
CA LEU A 106 -12.42 3.66 -2.25
C LEU A 106 -13.80 3.59 -2.92
N SER A 107 -14.56 2.53 -2.67
CA SER A 107 -16.00 2.55 -2.92
C SER A 107 -16.66 3.58 -2.00
N ARG A 108 -17.84 4.09 -2.39
CA ARG A 108 -18.60 4.99 -1.52
C ARG A 108 -18.90 4.35 -0.15
N ALA A 109 -19.23 3.07 -0.13
CA ALA A 109 -19.51 2.32 1.09
C ALA A 109 -18.26 2.17 1.97
N ASP A 110 -17.08 1.92 1.37
CA ASP A 110 -15.83 1.81 2.10
C ASP A 110 -15.32 3.14 2.63
N ALA A 111 -15.49 4.22 1.86
CA ALA A 111 -15.19 5.57 2.34
C ALA A 111 -16.04 5.92 3.56
N ALA A 112 -17.33 5.58 3.56
CA ALA A 112 -18.21 5.77 4.71
C ALA A 112 -17.80 4.91 5.92
N ARG A 113 -17.42 3.62 5.69
CA ARG A 113 -16.96 2.72 6.77
C ARG A 113 -15.66 3.20 7.41
N LEU A 114 -14.70 3.66 6.59
CA LEU A 114 -13.46 4.24 7.11
C LEU A 114 -13.70 5.58 7.79
N GLY A 115 -14.65 6.38 7.30
CA GLY A 115 -15.09 7.62 7.94
C GLY A 115 -15.65 7.37 9.35
N ALA A 116 -16.54 6.39 9.50
CA ALA A 116 -17.09 6.02 10.82
C ALA A 116 -15.98 5.52 11.78
N PHE A 117 -15.08 4.67 11.31
CA PHE A 117 -13.92 4.24 12.10
C PHE A 117 -13.01 5.41 12.49
N ARG A 118 -12.80 6.35 11.59
CA ARG A 118 -12.03 7.57 11.85
C ARG A 118 -12.67 8.42 12.95
N GLU A 119 -13.98 8.64 12.87
CA GLU A 119 -14.72 9.36 13.92
C GLU A 119 -14.58 8.67 15.28
N GLU A 120 -14.77 7.34 15.34
CA GLU A 120 -14.60 6.57 16.56
C GLU A 120 -13.21 6.74 17.18
N MET A 121 -12.16 6.69 16.36
CA MET A 121 -10.77 6.63 16.82
C MET A 121 -10.11 7.99 17.05
N PHE A 122 -10.61 9.06 16.44
CA PHE A 122 -9.91 10.35 16.46
C PHE A 122 -10.77 11.54 16.91
N ALA A 123 -12.10 11.40 16.92
CA ALA A 123 -12.96 12.51 17.37
C ALA A 123 -12.99 12.63 18.90
N GLY A 124 -13.19 13.86 19.34
CA GLY A 124 -13.33 14.21 20.75
C GLY A 124 -11.99 14.38 21.50
N PRO A 125 -12.05 15.07 22.65
CA PRO A 125 -10.85 15.42 23.44
C PRO A 125 -10.07 14.21 23.94
N GLN A 126 -10.77 13.10 24.26
CA GLN A 126 -10.18 11.84 24.73
C GLN A 126 -9.26 11.21 23.70
N ASN A 127 -9.50 11.44 22.41
CA ASN A 127 -8.75 10.87 21.30
C ASN A 127 -7.70 11.84 20.70
N SER A 128 -7.52 13.02 21.27
CA SER A 128 -6.67 14.10 20.72
C SER A 128 -5.20 13.69 20.54
N GLY A 129 -4.71 12.75 21.37
CA GLY A 129 -3.33 12.22 21.30
C GLY A 129 -3.18 11.00 20.41
N ASN A 130 -4.26 10.46 19.82
CA ASN A 130 -4.19 9.29 18.97
C ASN A 130 -3.47 9.63 17.65
N ARG A 131 -2.63 8.70 17.20
CA ARG A 131 -1.92 8.80 15.91
C ARG A 131 -2.57 7.88 14.89
N GLY A 132 -2.53 8.27 13.62
CA GLY A 132 -3.09 7.48 12.53
C GLY A 132 -2.12 7.33 11.37
N SER A 133 -2.31 6.27 10.59
CA SER A 133 -1.62 6.07 9.32
C SER A 133 -2.50 5.35 8.30
N LEU A 134 -2.19 5.55 7.01
CA LEU A 134 -2.76 4.80 5.90
C LEU A 134 -1.69 3.87 5.35
N ALA A 135 -2.04 2.62 5.15
CA ALA A 135 -1.20 1.64 4.48
C ALA A 135 -1.88 1.13 3.20
N LEU A 136 -1.10 1.00 2.13
CA LEU A 136 -1.54 0.44 0.85
C LEU A 136 -0.97 -0.96 0.71
N GLY A 137 -1.84 -1.96 0.45
CA GLY A 137 -1.47 -3.35 0.24
C GLY A 137 -1.76 -3.81 -1.19
N ALA A 138 -0.93 -4.71 -1.71
CA ALA A 138 -1.16 -5.44 -2.95
C ALA A 138 -1.15 -6.94 -2.62
N ASP A 139 -2.33 -7.44 -2.22
CA ASP A 139 -2.47 -8.77 -1.60
C ASP A 139 -2.66 -9.90 -2.63
N LYS A 140 -3.18 -9.57 -3.83
CA LYS A 140 -3.45 -10.57 -4.88
C LYS A 140 -3.02 -10.05 -6.24
N ALA A 141 -2.17 -10.81 -6.89
CA ALA A 141 -1.71 -10.55 -8.25
C ALA A 141 -1.64 -11.85 -9.05
N CYS A 142 -1.56 -11.74 -10.37
CA CYS A 142 -1.25 -12.86 -11.27
C CYS A 142 -0.22 -12.41 -12.32
N ARG A 143 0.42 -13.38 -12.97
CA ARG A 143 1.42 -13.17 -14.03
C ARG A 143 0.91 -13.59 -15.39
N LEU A 144 1.33 -12.87 -16.42
CA LEU A 144 0.99 -13.16 -17.82
C LEU A 144 1.98 -14.11 -18.52
N GLY A 145 3.09 -14.42 -17.87
CA GLY A 145 4.15 -15.28 -18.41
C GLY A 145 4.98 -15.87 -17.29
N GLU A 146 6.13 -16.41 -17.64
CA GLU A 146 7.08 -16.95 -16.66
C GLU A 146 7.69 -15.81 -15.85
N LEU A 147 7.83 -16.03 -14.52
CA LEU A 147 8.55 -15.10 -13.67
C LEU A 147 10.00 -15.06 -14.08
N SER A 148 10.43 -13.95 -14.64
CA SER A 148 11.86 -13.73 -14.86
C SER A 148 12.56 -13.76 -13.50
N GLY A 149 13.82 -14.22 -13.44
CA GLY A 149 14.62 -14.16 -12.21
C GLY A 149 14.89 -12.73 -11.71
N LYS A 150 14.38 -11.71 -12.42
CA LYS A 150 14.50 -10.29 -12.09
C LYS A 150 13.63 -9.89 -10.90
N PRO A 151 13.98 -8.84 -10.15
CA PRO A 151 13.12 -8.23 -9.13
C PRO A 151 11.74 -7.85 -9.70
N ILE A 152 10.68 -8.09 -8.94
CA ILE A 152 9.33 -7.62 -9.27
C ILE A 152 9.13 -6.27 -8.57
N ALA A 153 9.64 -5.23 -9.20
CA ALA A 153 9.62 -3.89 -8.64
C ALA A 153 8.19 -3.29 -8.67
N MET A 154 7.66 -2.94 -7.51
CA MET A 154 6.40 -2.23 -7.33
C MET A 154 6.67 -0.80 -6.90
N SER A 155 5.96 0.16 -7.49
CA SER A 155 5.93 1.54 -6.98
C SER A 155 4.49 1.91 -6.61
N GLY A 156 4.32 2.55 -5.46
CA GLY A 156 3.04 2.98 -4.92
C GLY A 156 2.91 4.50 -4.91
N TYR A 157 1.74 5.00 -5.27
CA TYR A 157 1.42 6.43 -5.33
C TYR A 157 0.13 6.72 -4.56
N LEU A 158 0.04 7.91 -3.98
CA LEU A 158 -1.16 8.41 -3.34
C LEU A 158 -1.48 9.82 -3.84
N ARG A 159 -2.76 10.06 -4.14
CA ARG A 159 -3.32 11.39 -4.33
C ARG A 159 -4.42 11.59 -3.29
N THR A 160 -4.41 12.74 -2.65
CA THR A 160 -5.41 13.16 -1.66
C THR A 160 -5.94 14.55 -2.01
N SER A 161 -6.96 15.01 -1.28
CA SER A 161 -7.48 16.39 -1.38
C SER A 161 -6.40 17.44 -1.11
N GLU A 162 -5.44 17.13 -0.23
CA GLU A 162 -4.37 18.07 0.17
C GLU A 162 -3.23 18.10 -0.85
N THR A 163 -2.90 16.95 -1.43
CA THR A 163 -1.77 16.87 -2.36
C THR A 163 -2.16 17.25 -3.78
N GLN A 164 -3.39 16.98 -4.18
CA GLN A 164 -3.96 17.15 -5.54
C GLN A 164 -3.15 16.48 -6.67
N ASP A 165 -1.95 16.02 -6.37
CA ASP A 165 -1.02 15.31 -7.25
C ASP A 165 -0.80 13.87 -6.75
N TYR A 166 -0.36 12.99 -7.66
CA TYR A 166 0.12 11.66 -7.29
C TYR A 166 1.51 11.75 -6.66
N VAL A 167 1.58 11.52 -5.37
CA VAL A 167 2.83 11.53 -4.60
C VAL A 167 3.35 10.10 -4.50
N LEU A 168 4.61 9.89 -4.84
CA LEU A 168 5.25 8.59 -4.75
C LEU A 168 5.46 8.21 -3.28
N LEU A 169 4.78 7.16 -2.82
CA LEU A 169 4.90 6.62 -1.46
C LEU A 169 6.07 5.65 -1.34
N MET A 170 6.26 4.84 -2.38
CA MET A 170 7.21 3.75 -2.38
C MET A 170 7.75 3.58 -3.80
N ARG A 171 9.09 3.49 -3.93
CA ARG A 171 9.76 3.35 -5.21
C ARG A 171 10.39 1.97 -5.32
N ASP A 172 10.07 1.28 -6.41
CA ASP A 172 10.73 0.04 -6.86
C ASP A 172 10.95 -1.00 -5.74
N PHE A 173 9.92 -1.15 -4.89
CA PHE A 173 9.90 -2.13 -3.83
C PHE A 173 9.85 -3.55 -4.42
N ASP A 174 10.81 -4.40 -4.08
CA ASP A 174 10.84 -5.76 -4.60
C ASP A 174 9.84 -6.67 -3.87
N LEU A 175 8.77 -7.03 -4.57
CA LEU A 175 7.75 -7.93 -4.04
C LEU A 175 8.32 -9.31 -3.68
N LYS A 176 9.41 -9.73 -4.32
CA LYS A 176 10.07 -10.99 -4.03
C LYS A 176 10.74 -10.98 -2.65
N GLU A 177 11.38 -9.86 -2.29
CA GLU A 177 11.94 -9.69 -0.95
C GLU A 177 10.83 -9.61 0.10
N ALA A 178 9.77 -8.85 -0.16
CA ALA A 178 8.63 -8.72 0.74
C ALA A 178 7.97 -10.07 1.06
N VAL A 179 7.76 -10.92 0.06
CA VAL A 179 7.19 -12.26 0.27
C VAL A 179 8.12 -13.11 1.12
N ARG A 180 9.44 -13.05 0.89
CA ARG A 180 10.43 -13.78 1.68
C ARG A 180 10.55 -13.32 3.13
N GLU A 181 10.37 -12.03 3.38
CA GLU A 181 10.36 -11.47 4.74
C GLU A 181 9.15 -11.95 5.54
N ILE A 182 7.98 -12.09 4.87
CA ILE A 182 6.75 -12.59 5.52
C ILE A 182 6.82 -14.09 5.76
N ASP A 183 7.18 -14.85 4.75
CA ASP A 183 7.38 -16.30 4.85
C ASP A 183 8.49 -16.76 3.87
N PRO A 184 9.67 -17.10 4.39
CA PRO A 184 10.79 -17.56 3.57
C PRO A 184 10.52 -18.85 2.78
N LYS A 185 9.47 -19.59 3.12
CA LYS A 185 9.09 -20.86 2.46
C LYS A 185 8.11 -20.66 1.32
N VAL A 186 7.49 -19.49 1.20
CA VAL A 186 6.54 -19.22 0.11
C VAL A 186 7.30 -19.10 -1.20
N ASP A 187 6.93 -19.96 -2.15
CA ASP A 187 7.37 -19.82 -3.53
C ASP A 187 6.61 -18.67 -4.21
N LEU A 188 7.37 -17.76 -4.82
CA LEU A 188 6.82 -16.60 -5.51
C LEU A 188 5.90 -17.01 -6.67
N ALA A 189 6.18 -18.12 -7.33
CA ALA A 189 5.34 -18.65 -8.41
C ALA A 189 3.95 -19.08 -7.91
N THR A 190 3.88 -19.53 -6.66
CA THR A 190 2.62 -19.83 -5.96
C THR A 190 1.92 -18.55 -5.50
N ALA A 191 2.67 -17.57 -4.98
CA ALA A 191 2.12 -16.30 -4.55
C ALA A 191 1.58 -15.44 -5.71
N ILE A 192 2.18 -15.57 -6.91
CA ILE A 192 1.76 -14.87 -8.13
C ILE A 192 1.47 -15.90 -9.22
N PRO A 193 0.31 -16.58 -9.18
CA PRO A 193 -0.05 -17.63 -10.12
C PRO A 193 -0.27 -17.08 -11.54
N PRO A 194 -0.25 -17.92 -12.57
CA PRO A 194 -0.63 -17.53 -13.93
C PRO A 194 -2.06 -16.95 -13.98
N CYS A 195 -2.28 -15.92 -14.79
CA CYS A 195 -3.58 -15.23 -14.85
C CYS A 195 -4.69 -16.11 -15.48
N ASP A 196 -4.35 -17.01 -16.39
CA ASP A 196 -5.25 -18.00 -16.99
C ASP A 196 -5.78 -18.98 -15.94
N THR A 197 -4.91 -19.55 -15.11
CA THR A 197 -5.30 -20.44 -13.99
C THR A 197 -6.29 -19.78 -13.05
N VAL A 198 -6.10 -18.48 -12.75
CA VAL A 198 -7.03 -17.73 -11.88
C VAL A 198 -8.37 -17.50 -12.56
N ALA A 199 -8.37 -17.26 -13.88
CA ALA A 199 -9.60 -17.10 -14.66
C ALA A 199 -10.40 -18.40 -14.70
N GLU A 200 -9.76 -19.53 -14.92
CA GLU A 200 -10.38 -20.86 -14.92
C GLU A 200 -10.98 -21.24 -13.56
N ALA A 201 -10.25 -20.98 -12.47
CA ALA A 201 -10.75 -21.21 -11.12
C ALA A 201 -12.02 -20.41 -10.79
N LYS A 202 -12.14 -19.18 -11.32
CA LYS A 202 -13.37 -18.38 -11.18
C LYS A 202 -14.54 -18.91 -11.97
N LEU A 203 -14.29 -19.49 -13.16
CA LEU A 203 -15.33 -20.05 -14.01
C LEU A 203 -15.83 -21.41 -13.48
N SER A 204 -14.95 -22.18 -12.84
CA SER A 204 -15.28 -23.49 -12.26
C SER A 204 -15.92 -23.42 -10.87
N GLY A 205 -16.08 -22.24 -10.28
CA GLY A 205 -16.66 -22.07 -8.93
C GLY A 205 -15.82 -22.66 -7.80
N SER A 206 -14.60 -23.08 -8.09
CA SER A 206 -13.67 -23.62 -7.09
C SER A 206 -13.09 -22.48 -6.25
N PRO A 207 -13.12 -22.53 -4.91
CA PRO A 207 -12.45 -21.55 -4.09
C PRO A 207 -10.96 -21.57 -4.40
N ALA A 208 -10.38 -20.41 -4.72
CA ALA A 208 -8.94 -20.28 -4.84
C ALA A 208 -8.30 -20.79 -3.54
N ALA A 209 -7.36 -21.71 -3.63
CA ALA A 209 -6.64 -22.23 -2.48
C ALA A 209 -5.98 -21.07 -1.70
N PRO A 210 -5.89 -21.17 -0.36
CA PRO A 210 -5.40 -20.14 0.53
C PRO A 210 -3.94 -19.78 0.30
#